data_0034d1bd5e6343c04acce5742ad42f0b
#
_entry.id   0034d1bd5e6343c04acce5742ad42f0b
#
_cell.length_a   1.000
_cell.length_b   1.000
_cell.length_c   1.000
_cell.angle_alpha   90.00
_cell.angle_beta   90.00
_cell.angle_gamma   90.00
#
_symmetry.space_group_name_H-M   'P 1'
#
loop_
_entity.id
_entity.type
_entity.pdbx_description
1 polymer ?
#
loop_
_entity_poly.entity_id
_entity_poly.type
_entity_poly.pdbx_seq_one_letter_code
_entity_poly.pdbx_strand_id
1 'polypeptide(L)'
;MKFKLKIDPTAEESVVVTVGRPSALSGAIEDLVRSDAGEDRIALWDGEDRLFFTYPEIELLSVADRRLYAVARDGRRYRVKGSLSELEGRLPSYFIRINKSAIVNERCIVRFVATFHGGIDAHLRCGCREYISRRCYAEIKRRLK
;
A
#
# COMPACT_ATOMS: atom_id res chain seq x y z
N MET A 1 4.78 26.52 -6.54
CA MET A 1 4.45 25.48 -7.55
C MET A 1 3.61 26.11 -8.65
N LYS A 2 3.92 25.80 -9.89
CA LYS A 2 3.12 26.24 -11.03
C LYS A 2 2.42 25.06 -11.68
N PHE A 3 1.19 25.26 -12.11
CA PHE A 3 0.43 24.30 -12.90
C PHE A 3 0.22 24.85 -14.30
N LYS A 4 0.45 24.01 -15.32
CA LYS A 4 0.20 24.34 -16.71
C LYS A 4 -0.46 23.16 -17.41
N LEU A 5 -1.61 23.39 -18.00
CA LEU A 5 -2.29 22.43 -18.86
C LEU A 5 -2.10 22.83 -20.32
N LYS A 6 -1.58 21.91 -21.13
CA LYS A 6 -1.47 22.07 -22.57
C LYS A 6 -2.23 20.92 -23.24
N ILE A 7 -3.12 21.26 -24.15
CA ILE A 7 -3.90 20.28 -24.91
C ILE A 7 -3.32 20.21 -26.32
N ASP A 8 -2.81 19.03 -26.67
CA ASP A 8 -2.27 18.75 -28.01
C ASP A 8 -2.83 17.39 -28.45
N PRO A 9 -3.76 17.36 -29.44
CA PRO A 9 -4.39 16.12 -29.87
C PRO A 9 -3.42 15.07 -30.45
N THR A 10 -2.21 15.47 -30.82
CA THR A 10 -1.20 14.56 -31.37
C THR A 10 -0.21 14.05 -30.34
N ALA A 11 -0.24 14.61 -29.12
CA ALA A 11 0.67 14.23 -28.05
C ALA A 11 0.26 12.91 -27.40
N GLU A 12 1.24 12.14 -26.96
CA GLU A 12 1.00 11.03 -26.05
C GLU A 12 0.62 11.60 -24.68
N GLU A 13 -0.44 11.04 -24.08
CA GLU A 13 -0.90 11.49 -22.78
C GLU A 13 0.08 11.07 -21.72
N SER A 14 0.63 12.02 -20.98
CA SER A 14 1.60 11.75 -19.92
C SER A 14 1.58 12.79 -18.84
N VAL A 15 1.98 12.40 -17.64
CA VAL A 15 2.20 13.30 -16.51
C VAL A 15 3.64 13.14 -16.04
N VAL A 16 4.39 14.25 -16.05
CA VAL A 16 5.77 14.29 -15.57
C VAL A 16 5.85 15.17 -14.34
N VAL A 17 6.30 14.60 -13.23
CA VAL A 17 6.48 15.32 -11.97
C VAL A 17 7.95 15.27 -11.60
N THR A 18 8.60 16.43 -11.59
CA THR A 18 10.01 16.54 -11.19
C THR A 18 10.10 17.13 -9.80
N VAL A 19 10.68 16.38 -8.89
CA VAL A 19 10.86 16.78 -7.49
C VAL A 19 12.27 16.48 -7.03
N GLY A 20 12.78 17.28 -6.10
CA GLY A 20 14.11 17.03 -5.51
C GLY A 20 14.14 15.79 -4.61
N ARG A 21 13.00 15.42 -4.06
CA ARG A 21 12.80 14.23 -3.22
C ARG A 21 11.32 13.84 -3.22
N PRO A 22 11.00 12.56 -2.97
CA PRO A 22 9.61 12.13 -2.85
C PRO A 22 8.86 12.94 -1.79
N SER A 23 7.60 13.24 -2.07
CA SER A 23 6.72 14.00 -1.18
C SER A 23 5.32 13.41 -1.16
N ALA A 24 4.50 13.83 -0.20
CA ALA A 24 3.09 13.43 -0.16
C ALA A 24 2.35 13.84 -1.44
N LEU A 25 2.69 14.99 -2.00
CA LEU A 25 2.08 15.48 -3.24
C LEU A 25 2.47 14.61 -4.45
N SER A 26 3.77 14.29 -4.60
CA SER A 26 4.22 13.46 -5.72
C SER A 26 3.59 12.05 -5.66
N GLY A 27 3.45 11.48 -4.46
CA GLY A 27 2.76 10.21 -4.26
C GLY A 27 1.27 10.28 -4.61
N ALA A 28 0.59 11.36 -4.21
CA ALA A 28 -0.83 11.55 -4.52
C ALA A 28 -1.07 11.69 -6.04
N ILE A 29 -0.18 12.36 -6.75
CA ILE A 29 -0.27 12.50 -8.22
C ILE A 29 -0.05 11.14 -8.87
N GLU A 30 0.92 10.37 -8.42
CA GLU A 30 1.17 9.01 -8.93
C GLU A 30 -0.06 8.12 -8.75
N ASP A 31 -0.66 8.13 -7.56
CA ASP A 31 -1.86 7.33 -7.27
C ASP A 31 -3.03 7.73 -8.17
N LEU A 32 -3.20 9.02 -8.40
CA LEU A 32 -4.27 9.53 -9.28
C LEU A 32 -4.09 9.05 -10.71
N VAL A 33 -2.87 9.10 -11.25
CA VAL A 33 -2.58 8.65 -12.62
C VAL A 33 -2.81 7.15 -12.75
N ARG A 34 -2.39 6.35 -11.77
CA ARG A 34 -2.63 4.91 -11.76
C ARG A 34 -4.11 4.57 -11.71
N SER A 35 -4.88 5.30 -10.92
CA SER A 35 -6.33 5.13 -10.82
C SER A 35 -7.02 5.40 -12.16
N ASP A 36 -6.63 6.47 -12.84
CA ASP A 36 -7.17 6.81 -14.16
C ASP A 36 -6.83 5.74 -15.21
N ALA A 37 -5.64 5.17 -15.14
CA ALA A 37 -5.22 4.09 -16.02
C ALA A 37 -5.88 2.73 -15.70
N GLY A 38 -6.70 2.64 -14.65
CA GLY A 38 -7.33 1.40 -14.21
C GLY A 38 -6.39 0.48 -13.43
N GLU A 39 -5.26 0.99 -12.98
CA GLU A 39 -4.27 0.26 -12.19
C GLU A 39 -4.54 0.38 -10.68
N ASP A 40 -5.79 0.58 -10.30
CA ASP A 40 -6.22 0.80 -8.91
C ASP A 40 -6.81 -0.45 -8.26
N ARG A 41 -6.71 -1.59 -8.95
CA ARG A 41 -7.30 -2.85 -8.49
C ARG A 41 -6.27 -3.97 -8.38
N ILE A 42 -6.53 -4.86 -7.44
CA ILE A 42 -5.76 -6.07 -7.23
C ILE A 42 -6.65 -7.30 -7.40
N ALA A 43 -6.14 -8.31 -8.09
CA ALA A 43 -6.82 -9.58 -8.22
C ALA A 43 -6.49 -10.48 -7.02
N LEU A 44 -7.52 -10.97 -6.36
CA LEU A 44 -7.42 -11.88 -5.22
C LEU A 44 -8.12 -13.20 -5.54
N TRP A 45 -7.78 -14.22 -4.79
CA TRP A 45 -8.33 -15.56 -4.98
C TRP A 45 -8.99 -16.04 -3.69
N ASP A 46 -10.23 -16.50 -3.83
CA ASP A 46 -10.97 -17.20 -2.80
C ASP A 46 -11.28 -18.60 -3.34
N GLY A 47 -10.43 -19.57 -3.00
CA GLY A 47 -10.47 -20.86 -3.66
C GLY A 47 -10.16 -20.74 -5.15
N GLU A 48 -11.11 -21.09 -5.99
CA GLU A 48 -11.01 -20.97 -7.45
C GLU A 48 -11.58 -19.66 -7.99
N ASP A 49 -12.30 -18.93 -7.15
CA ASP A 49 -12.92 -17.66 -7.54
C ASP A 49 -11.89 -16.56 -7.56
N ARG A 50 -11.89 -15.80 -8.65
CA ARG A 50 -11.06 -14.62 -8.81
C ARG A 50 -11.88 -13.38 -8.52
N LEU A 51 -11.45 -12.62 -7.52
CA LEU A 51 -12.11 -11.40 -7.09
C LEU A 51 -11.23 -10.20 -7.38
N PHE A 52 -11.86 -9.05 -7.59
CA PHE A 52 -11.14 -7.80 -7.79
C PHE A 52 -11.51 -6.83 -6.68
N PHE A 53 -10.49 -6.34 -5.99
CA PHE A 53 -10.63 -5.33 -4.95
C PHE A 53 -9.90 -4.06 -5.37
N THR A 54 -10.40 -2.92 -4.96
CA THR A 54 -9.63 -1.68 -5.06
C THR A 54 -8.61 -1.65 -3.93
N TYR A 55 -7.49 -0.98 -4.15
CA TYR A 55 -6.45 -0.91 -3.13
C TYR A 55 -6.91 -0.32 -1.79
N PRO A 56 -7.79 0.71 -1.75
CA PRO A 56 -8.30 1.20 -0.46
C PRO A 56 -9.05 0.16 0.37
N GLU A 57 -9.59 -0.88 -0.25
CA GLU A 57 -10.29 -1.96 0.46
C GLU A 57 -9.34 -2.94 1.13
N ILE A 58 -8.05 -2.92 0.76
CA ILE A 58 -7.03 -3.80 1.30
C ILE A 58 -6.32 -3.12 2.47
N GLU A 59 -6.23 -3.80 3.60
CA GLU A 59 -5.60 -3.28 4.80
C GLU A 59 -4.20 -3.84 5.02
N LEU A 60 -3.98 -5.11 4.66
CA LEU A 60 -2.74 -5.81 4.93
C LEU A 60 -2.40 -6.77 3.79
N LEU A 61 -1.13 -6.83 3.43
CA LEU A 61 -0.55 -7.86 2.58
C LEU A 61 0.52 -8.56 3.40
N SER A 62 0.40 -9.86 3.60
CA SER A 62 1.33 -10.60 4.43
C SER A 62 1.65 -11.98 3.89
N VAL A 63 2.85 -12.45 4.20
CA VAL A 63 3.29 -13.80 3.86
C VAL A 63 3.10 -14.70 5.08
N ALA A 64 2.38 -15.79 4.88
CA ALA A 64 2.20 -16.84 5.89
C ALA A 64 2.33 -18.20 5.20
N ASP A 65 3.10 -19.11 5.78
CA ASP A 65 3.34 -20.43 5.21
C ASP A 65 3.80 -20.38 3.75
N ARG A 66 4.71 -19.45 3.45
CA ARG A 66 5.28 -19.22 2.11
C ARG A 66 4.28 -18.75 1.06
N ARG A 67 3.11 -18.31 1.48
CA ARG A 67 2.05 -17.82 0.60
C ARG A 67 1.71 -16.39 0.92
N LEU A 68 1.39 -15.62 -0.11
CA LEU A 68 1.00 -14.24 0.02
C LEU A 68 -0.52 -14.13 0.15
N TYR A 69 -0.94 -13.37 1.15
CA TYR A 69 -2.35 -13.10 1.44
C TYR A 69 -2.62 -11.61 1.54
N ALA A 70 -3.82 -11.22 1.14
CA ALA A 70 -4.37 -9.90 1.38
C ALA A 70 -5.51 -10.01 2.40
N VAL A 71 -5.55 -9.09 3.35
CA VAL A 71 -6.65 -8.97 4.30
C VAL A 71 -7.44 -7.72 3.95
N ALA A 72 -8.72 -7.90 3.69
CA ALA A 72 -9.62 -6.80 3.35
C ALA A 72 -10.25 -6.21 4.63
N ARG A 73 -11.01 -5.14 4.45
CA ARG A 73 -11.69 -4.42 5.55
C ARG A 73 -12.63 -5.32 6.36
N ASP A 74 -13.20 -6.35 5.75
CA ASP A 74 -14.07 -7.33 6.42
C ASP A 74 -13.30 -8.30 7.32
N GLY A 75 -11.96 -8.23 7.34
CA GLY A 75 -11.09 -9.13 8.08
C GLY A 75 -10.84 -10.47 7.39
N ARG A 76 -11.42 -10.70 6.23
CA ARG A 76 -11.22 -11.95 5.47
C ARG A 76 -9.89 -11.94 4.75
N ARG A 77 -9.30 -13.11 4.65
CA ARG A 77 -8.01 -13.33 4.03
C ARG A 77 -8.17 -13.99 2.67
N TYR A 78 -7.52 -13.41 1.67
CA TYR A 78 -7.56 -13.89 0.28
C TYR A 78 -6.15 -14.16 -0.22
N ARG A 79 -5.99 -15.09 -1.12
CA ARG A 79 -4.69 -15.37 -1.72
C ARG A 79 -4.34 -14.35 -2.80
N VAL A 80 -3.06 -14.03 -2.88
CA VAL A 80 -2.50 -13.16 -3.92
C VAL A 80 -1.42 -13.95 -4.65
N LYS A 81 -1.42 -13.88 -5.97
CA LYS A 81 -0.32 -14.46 -6.76
C LYS A 81 0.88 -13.52 -6.78
N GLY A 82 2.07 -14.10 -6.74
CA GLY A 82 3.31 -13.37 -6.78
C GLY A 82 3.96 -13.24 -5.42
N SER A 83 4.96 -12.39 -5.33
CA SER A 83 5.71 -12.13 -4.12
C SER A 83 5.40 -10.74 -3.57
N LEU A 84 5.72 -10.55 -2.29
CA LEU A 84 5.57 -9.26 -1.64
C LEU A 84 6.46 -8.19 -2.30
N SER A 85 7.67 -8.58 -2.70
CA SER A 85 8.61 -7.67 -3.39
C SER A 85 8.09 -7.21 -4.74
N GLU A 86 7.44 -8.10 -5.51
CA GLU A 86 6.83 -7.75 -6.78
C GLU A 86 5.69 -6.76 -6.61
N LEU A 87 4.85 -6.98 -5.59
CA LEU A 87 3.72 -6.10 -5.30
C LEU A 87 4.18 -4.72 -4.81
N GLU A 88 5.23 -4.67 -4.01
CA GLU A 88 5.74 -3.42 -3.43
C GLU A 88 5.98 -2.35 -4.49
N GLY A 89 6.46 -2.74 -5.67
CA GLY A 89 6.70 -1.82 -6.78
C GLY A 89 5.44 -1.34 -7.50
N ARG A 90 4.29 -1.97 -7.27
CA ARG A 90 3.03 -1.67 -7.96
C ARG A 90 1.95 -1.08 -7.06
N LEU A 91 2.16 -1.11 -5.75
CA LEU A 91 1.18 -0.61 -4.79
C LEU A 91 1.15 0.92 -4.76
N PRO A 92 0.00 1.52 -4.48
CA PRO A 92 -0.08 2.96 -4.19
C PRO A 92 0.84 3.37 -3.05
N SER A 93 1.19 4.65 -3.00
CA SER A 93 2.15 5.21 -2.03
C SER A 93 1.73 5.08 -0.57
N TYR A 94 0.44 4.90 -0.31
CA TYR A 94 -0.07 4.73 1.06
C TYR A 94 0.09 3.30 1.61
N PHE A 95 0.63 2.38 0.82
CA PHE A 95 1.07 1.08 1.30
C PHE A 95 2.52 1.15 1.73
N ILE A 96 2.80 0.73 2.95
CA ILE A 96 4.15 0.81 3.52
C ILE A 96 4.62 -0.56 4.00
N ARG A 97 5.88 -0.86 3.72
CA ARG A 97 6.52 -2.06 4.24
C ARG A 97 6.80 -1.88 5.72
N ILE A 98 6.34 -2.80 6.56
CA ILE A 98 6.53 -2.71 8.02
C ILE A 98 7.46 -3.78 8.58
N ASN A 99 7.63 -4.88 7.85
CA ASN A 99 8.62 -5.90 8.15
C ASN A 99 8.89 -6.75 6.90
N LYS A 100 9.70 -7.79 7.03
CA LYS A 100 10.07 -8.65 5.90
C LYS A 100 8.88 -9.35 5.26
N SER A 101 7.81 -9.55 6.00
CA SER A 101 6.68 -10.38 5.61
C SER A 101 5.37 -9.62 5.47
N ALA A 102 5.37 -8.30 5.65
CA ALA A 102 4.11 -7.53 5.64
C ALA A 102 4.26 -6.12 5.09
N ILE A 103 3.23 -5.75 4.31
CA ILE A 103 2.98 -4.39 3.86
C ILE A 103 1.58 -4.01 4.35
N VAL A 104 1.41 -2.82 4.90
CA VAL A 104 0.11 -2.35 5.37
C VAL A 104 -0.32 -1.09 4.63
N ASN A 105 -1.62 -0.91 4.53
CA ASN A 105 -2.23 0.34 4.14
C ASN A 105 -2.15 1.29 5.33
N GLU A 106 -1.30 2.32 5.25
CA GLU A 106 -1.09 3.25 6.38
C GLU A 106 -2.36 3.96 6.82
N ARG A 107 -3.32 4.15 5.90
CA ARG A 107 -4.61 4.78 6.20
C ARG A 107 -5.51 3.91 7.08
N CYS A 108 -5.19 2.62 7.18
CA CYS A 108 -5.94 1.66 7.98
C CYS A 108 -5.32 1.43 9.36
N ILE A 109 -4.20 2.05 9.66
CA ILE A 109 -3.56 1.93 10.97
C ILE A 109 -4.37 2.76 11.97
N VAL A 110 -4.88 2.08 13.00
CA VAL A 110 -5.67 2.71 14.06
C VAL A 110 -4.77 3.23 15.17
N ARG A 111 -3.75 2.45 15.52
CA ARG A 111 -2.81 2.79 16.58
C ARG A 111 -1.55 1.95 16.54
N PHE A 112 -0.51 2.44 17.19
CA PHE A 112 0.72 1.70 17.46
C PHE A 112 0.72 1.28 18.93
N VAL A 113 1.06 0.04 19.19
CA VAL A 113 1.06 -0.50 20.55
C VAL A 113 2.43 -1.09 20.87
N ALA A 114 3.03 -0.63 21.96
CA ALA A 114 4.27 -1.21 22.44
C ALA A 114 3.99 -2.62 22.96
N THR A 115 4.83 -3.58 22.55
CA THR A 115 4.70 -4.95 23.01
C THR A 115 5.55 -5.20 24.26
N PHE A 116 5.27 -6.30 24.94
CA PHE A 116 5.98 -6.70 26.17
C PHE A 116 7.48 -6.87 25.97
N HIS A 117 7.92 -7.17 24.74
CA HIS A 117 9.31 -7.44 24.41
C HIS A 117 10.05 -6.24 23.79
N GLY A 118 9.49 -5.04 23.92
CA GLY A 118 10.11 -3.81 23.43
C GLY A 118 9.89 -3.55 21.95
N GLY A 119 9.07 -4.35 21.28
CA GLY A 119 8.66 -4.11 19.89
C GLY A 119 7.44 -3.22 19.80
N ILE A 120 7.02 -2.95 18.59
CA ILE A 120 5.81 -2.16 18.30
C ILE A 120 4.97 -2.91 17.28
N ASP A 121 3.67 -2.97 17.54
CA ASP A 121 2.68 -3.53 16.62
C ASP A 121 1.80 -2.42 16.06
N ALA A 122 1.50 -2.52 14.77
CA ALA A 122 0.44 -1.73 14.16
C ALA A 122 -0.88 -2.47 14.31
N HIS A 123 -1.89 -1.78 14.82
CA HIS A 123 -3.26 -2.30 14.90
C HIS A 123 -4.07 -1.70 13.75
N LEU A 124 -4.72 -2.56 12.98
CA LEU A 124 -5.49 -2.17 11.81
C LEU A 124 -6.99 -2.17 12.11
N ARG A 125 -7.75 -1.46 11.27
CA ARG A 125 -9.22 -1.39 11.39
C ARG A 125 -9.89 -2.75 11.37
N CYS A 126 -9.39 -3.67 10.56
CA CYS A 126 -9.93 -5.04 10.47
C CYS A 126 -9.67 -5.90 11.71
N GLY A 127 -8.92 -5.39 12.68
CA GLY A 127 -8.54 -6.11 13.89
C GLY A 127 -7.21 -6.83 13.80
N CYS A 128 -6.56 -6.85 12.66
CA CYS A 128 -5.25 -7.45 12.51
C CYS A 128 -4.19 -6.64 13.25
N ARG A 129 -3.18 -7.35 13.73
CA ARG A 129 -2.01 -6.77 14.39
C ARG A 129 -0.78 -7.26 13.65
N GLU A 130 0.12 -6.34 13.30
CA GLU A 130 1.36 -6.69 12.64
C GLU A 130 2.55 -6.04 13.32
N TYR A 131 3.59 -6.83 13.49
CA TYR A 131 4.85 -6.37 14.03
C TYR A 131 5.51 -5.37 13.07
N ILE A 132 6.08 -4.31 13.64
CA ILE A 132 6.85 -3.32 12.89
C ILE A 132 8.31 -3.47 13.25
N SER A 133 9.18 -3.64 12.24
CA SER A 133 10.62 -3.64 12.47
C SER A 133 11.09 -2.26 12.94
N ARG A 134 12.17 -2.21 13.71
CA ARG A 134 12.73 -0.94 14.21
C ARG A 134 13.04 0.03 13.07
N ARG A 135 13.62 -0.49 12.00
CA ARG A 135 13.95 0.29 10.81
C ARG A 135 12.71 0.89 10.15
N CYS A 136 11.69 0.08 9.98
CA CYS A 136 10.44 0.53 9.37
C CYS A 136 9.69 1.51 10.27
N TYR A 137 9.72 1.32 11.58
CA TYR A 137 9.06 2.23 12.51
C TYR A 137 9.63 3.64 12.45
N ALA A 138 10.94 3.79 12.35
CA ALA A 138 11.57 5.09 12.19
C ALA A 138 11.08 5.80 10.91
N GLU A 139 10.94 5.07 9.81
CA GLU A 139 10.41 5.59 8.55
C GLU A 139 8.94 6.00 8.66
N ILE A 140 8.12 5.17 9.28
CA ILE A 140 6.69 5.42 9.46
C ILE A 140 6.46 6.66 10.32
N LYS A 141 7.21 6.82 11.40
CA LYS A 141 7.12 8.03 12.25
C LYS A 141 7.36 9.32 11.48
N ARG A 142 8.30 9.30 10.55
CA ARG A 142 8.58 10.46 9.69
C ARG A 142 7.44 10.77 8.75
N ARG A 143 6.76 9.75 8.22
CA ARG A 143 5.66 9.92 7.26
C ARG A 143 4.37 10.42 7.92
N LEU A 144 4.13 10.04 9.17
CA LEU A 144 2.88 10.34 9.88
C LEU A 144 2.90 11.64 10.69
N LYS A 145 3.97 12.36 10.63
CA LYS A 145 4.05 13.68 11.29
C LYS A 145 3.32 14.74 10.51
#